data_7028f0048e03e7b40929af0cdf6fdddd
#
_entry.id   7028f0048e03e7b40929af0cdf6fdddd
#
_cell.length_a   1.000
_cell.length_b   1.000
_cell.length_c   1.000
_cell.angle_alpha   90.00
_cell.angle_beta   90.00
_cell.angle_gamma   90.00
#
_symmetry.space_group_name_H-M   'P 1'
#
loop_
_entity.id
_entity.type
_entity.pdbx_description
1 polymer ?
#
loop_
_entity_poly.entity_id
_entity_poly.type
_entity_poly.pdbx_seq_one_letter_code
_entity_poly.pdbx_strand_id
1 'polypeptide(L)'
;MLKENYDGKHRINITDPEARKMHMKDDTIRFAYLLQTVTDAKTGLIIMQRIVEDKTDRYQLAPAIDYIIDTYNVVPEYILADNGYYGLDQIEYAYSRGIIPIIPDRNDAMKSNGTNSDNPHAKCNMPFDPIKLEFTCLNKEKLKVNGIVEKDGELKLRFQTHACPNCPYKKECAKNNKYRVLYEPFNPFFFERKKIFLSKKGKEIYKLRAIHSEGAFSEIKEIQEFIQSKRIGREKVEIDLILEAIVLNIKKIRNHLNVTLI
;
A
#
# COMPACT_ATOMS: atom_id res chain seq x y z
N MET A 1 32.92 6.34 9.21
CA MET A 1 31.46 6.58 9.05
C MET A 1 31.07 7.31 7.76
N LEU A 2 31.58 8.49 7.42
CA LEU A 2 31.18 9.18 6.17
C LEU A 2 31.64 8.50 4.87
N LYS A 3 32.72 7.74 4.91
CA LYS A 3 33.25 7.02 3.72
C LYS A 3 32.58 5.67 3.44
N GLU A 4 32.00 5.03 4.43
CA GLU A 4 31.40 3.67 4.31
C GLU A 4 30.02 3.69 3.64
N ASN A 5 29.30 4.83 3.69
CA ASN A 5 27.95 4.97 3.10
C ASN A 5 27.92 5.80 1.81
N TYR A 6 29.08 6.28 1.30
CA TYR A 6 29.14 7.09 0.12
C TYR A 6 29.52 6.27 -1.11
N ASP A 7 28.55 5.98 -1.94
CA ASP A 7 28.72 5.27 -3.22
C ASP A 7 29.14 6.16 -4.40
N GLY A 8 29.43 7.45 -4.15
CA GLY A 8 29.80 8.46 -5.16
C GLY A 8 28.63 8.94 -6.04
N LYS A 9 27.46 8.32 -5.93
CA LYS A 9 26.28 8.61 -6.79
C LYS A 9 25.17 9.35 -6.08
N HIS A 10 25.08 9.25 -4.75
CA HIS A 10 24.00 9.84 -3.97
C HIS A 10 24.47 11.03 -3.13
N ARG A 11 23.61 12.05 -3.02
CA ARG A 11 23.86 13.17 -2.10
C ARG A 11 23.65 12.72 -0.67
N ILE A 12 24.62 12.97 0.20
CA ILE A 12 24.58 12.67 1.63
C ILE A 12 24.34 13.95 2.40
N ASN A 13 23.51 13.90 3.42
CA ASN A 13 23.39 14.98 4.39
C ASN A 13 24.60 14.93 5.35
N ILE A 14 25.40 16.00 5.38
CA ILE A 14 26.61 16.04 6.22
C ILE A 14 26.25 16.02 7.71
N THR A 15 25.13 16.66 8.08
CA THR A 15 24.68 16.75 9.46
C THR A 15 24.08 15.42 9.94
N ASP A 16 23.36 14.73 9.05
CA ASP A 16 22.70 13.44 9.33
C ASP A 16 22.91 12.48 8.17
N PRO A 17 24.05 11.75 8.14
CA PRO A 17 24.41 10.86 7.02
C PRO A 17 23.46 9.66 6.84
N GLU A 18 22.69 9.31 7.85
CA GLU A 18 21.73 8.21 7.83
C GLU A 18 20.40 8.62 7.19
N ALA A 19 20.06 9.91 7.17
CA ALA A 19 18.85 10.41 6.52
C ALA A 19 18.95 10.26 4.99
N ARG A 20 17.86 9.87 4.37
CA ARG A 20 17.75 9.66 2.91
C ARG A 20 17.00 10.78 2.24
N LYS A 21 17.44 11.14 1.03
CA LYS A 21 16.74 12.13 0.19
C LYS A 21 15.41 11.53 -0.28
N MET A 22 14.30 12.12 0.13
CA MET A 22 12.95 11.64 -0.14
C MET A 22 12.04 12.73 -0.72
N HIS A 23 11.10 12.34 -1.57
CA HIS A 23 10.01 13.20 -2.00
C HIS A 23 8.94 13.26 -0.89
N MET A 24 8.58 14.47 -0.51
CA MET A 24 7.55 14.72 0.49
C MET A 24 6.18 14.91 -0.18
N LYS A 25 5.10 14.88 0.61
CA LYS A 25 3.72 15.09 0.11
C LYS A 25 3.46 16.51 -0.41
N ASP A 26 4.30 17.48 -0.02
CA ASP A 26 4.26 18.88 -0.45
C ASP A 26 5.12 19.14 -1.71
N ASP A 27 5.44 18.08 -2.48
CA ASP A 27 6.30 18.08 -3.66
C ASP A 27 7.73 18.58 -3.42
N THR A 28 8.12 18.82 -2.16
CA THR A 28 9.50 19.16 -1.82
C THR A 28 10.36 17.91 -1.71
N ILE A 29 11.69 18.12 -1.81
CA ILE A 29 12.66 17.05 -1.61
C ILE A 29 13.44 17.39 -0.33
N ARG A 30 13.40 16.50 0.65
CA ARG A 30 14.08 16.68 1.94
C ARG A 30 14.87 15.44 2.30
N PHE A 31 15.83 15.60 3.22
CA PHE A 31 16.43 14.45 3.90
C PHE A 31 15.49 14.05 5.04
N ALA A 32 15.09 12.79 5.05
CA ALA A 32 14.12 12.26 5.99
C ALA A 32 14.36 10.78 6.24
N TYR A 33 13.65 10.25 7.22
CA TYR A 33 13.56 8.83 7.51
C TYR A 33 12.22 8.27 7.08
N LEU A 34 12.20 7.02 6.60
CA LEU A 34 10.97 6.28 6.36
C LEU A 34 10.59 5.53 7.63
N LEU A 35 9.46 5.92 8.20
CA LEU A 35 8.89 5.29 9.38
C LEU A 35 7.89 4.21 8.98
N GLN A 36 8.09 3.01 9.51
CA GLN A 36 7.12 1.92 9.43
C GLN A 36 6.37 1.81 10.76
N THR A 37 5.05 1.86 10.70
CA THR A 37 4.17 1.73 11.86
C THR A 37 3.13 0.66 11.60
N VAL A 38 2.98 -0.29 12.53
CA VAL A 38 1.90 -1.27 12.51
C VAL A 38 1.00 -1.05 13.72
N THR A 39 -0.29 -1.04 13.46
CA THR A 39 -1.33 -0.93 14.49
C THR A 39 -2.19 -2.19 14.51
N ASP A 40 -2.58 -2.64 15.68
CA ASP A 40 -3.62 -3.65 15.82
C ASP A 40 -4.98 -3.08 15.41
N ALA A 41 -5.63 -3.69 14.44
CA ALA A 41 -6.89 -3.20 13.86
C ALA A 41 -8.10 -3.29 14.82
N LYS A 42 -7.98 -4.03 15.92
CA LYS A 42 -9.04 -4.18 16.92
C LYS A 42 -8.96 -3.11 18.00
N THR A 43 -7.77 -2.84 18.49
CA THR A 43 -7.53 -1.93 19.62
C THR A 43 -7.00 -0.58 19.19
N GLY A 44 -6.42 -0.49 17.98
CA GLY A 44 -5.71 0.67 17.48
C GLY A 44 -4.36 0.90 18.16
N LEU A 45 -3.87 -0.03 18.99
CA LEU A 45 -2.56 0.07 19.61
C LEU A 45 -1.45 -0.03 18.57
N ILE A 46 -0.43 0.77 18.72
CA ILE A 46 0.79 0.66 17.91
C ILE A 46 1.60 -0.51 18.45
N ILE A 47 1.81 -1.52 17.61
CA ILE A 47 2.52 -2.76 17.96
C ILE A 47 3.92 -2.84 17.32
N MET A 48 4.21 -2.01 16.34
CA MET A 48 5.54 -1.84 15.78
C MET A 48 5.75 -0.39 15.37
N GLN A 49 6.94 0.13 15.69
CA GLN A 49 7.41 1.42 15.20
C GLN A 49 8.91 1.30 14.94
N ARG A 50 9.33 1.50 13.70
CA ARG A 50 10.74 1.40 13.33
C ARG A 50 11.08 2.28 12.13
N ILE A 51 12.29 2.77 12.09
CA ILE A 51 12.85 3.46 10.92
C ILE A 51 13.52 2.43 10.01
N VAL A 52 13.26 2.54 8.71
CA VAL A 52 13.90 1.70 7.69
C VAL A 52 14.76 2.55 6.76
N GLU A 53 15.74 1.91 6.12
CA GLU A 53 16.68 2.59 5.22
C GLU A 53 16.13 2.77 3.81
N ASP A 54 15.09 2.02 3.46
CA ASP A 54 14.42 2.13 2.18
C ASP A 54 13.77 3.50 1.99
N LYS A 55 13.58 3.88 0.73
CA LYS A 55 12.92 5.14 0.34
C LYS A 55 11.44 4.94 0.02
N THR A 56 10.99 3.69 0.00
CA THR A 56 9.62 3.31 -0.38
C THR A 56 9.09 2.19 0.51
N ASP A 57 7.78 2.11 0.65
CA ASP A 57 7.10 1.09 1.45
C ASP A 57 7.01 -0.29 0.77
N ARG A 58 7.35 -0.36 -0.51
CA ARG A 58 7.09 -1.52 -1.38
C ARG A 58 7.59 -2.86 -0.83
N TYR A 59 8.72 -2.87 -0.13
CA TYR A 59 9.33 -4.10 0.41
C TYR A 59 9.20 -4.23 1.93
N GLN A 60 8.37 -3.40 2.55
CA GLN A 60 8.27 -3.34 4.01
C GLN A 60 7.18 -4.25 4.59
N LEU A 61 6.32 -4.86 3.75
CA LEU A 61 5.25 -5.74 4.22
C LEU A 61 5.80 -7.04 4.83
N ALA A 62 6.69 -7.73 4.13
CA ALA A 62 7.28 -8.99 4.62
C ALA A 62 8.05 -8.79 5.93
N PRO A 63 8.96 -7.79 6.08
CA PRO A 63 9.62 -7.50 7.35
C PRO A 63 8.65 -7.16 8.49
N ALA A 64 7.52 -6.50 8.20
CA ALA A 64 6.51 -6.19 9.20
C ALA A 64 5.77 -7.46 9.66
N ILE A 65 5.45 -8.37 8.73
CA ILE A 65 4.84 -9.67 9.04
C ILE A 65 5.75 -10.49 9.94
N ASP A 66 7.04 -10.61 9.58
CA ASP A 66 8.01 -11.37 10.37
C ASP A 66 8.17 -10.79 11.76
N TYR A 67 8.27 -9.46 11.87
CA TYR A 67 8.33 -8.80 13.17
C TYR A 67 7.12 -9.13 14.07
N ILE A 68 5.91 -9.11 13.52
CA ILE A 68 4.69 -9.43 14.28
C ILE A 68 4.73 -10.88 14.77
N ILE A 69 5.07 -11.82 13.89
CA ILE A 69 5.10 -13.25 14.22
C ILE A 69 6.18 -13.53 15.25
N ASP A 70 7.39 -13.02 15.04
CA ASP A 70 8.54 -13.27 15.90
C ASP A 70 8.40 -12.62 17.29
N THR A 71 7.82 -11.41 17.33
CA THR A 71 7.69 -10.65 18.60
C THR A 71 6.53 -11.13 19.44
N TYR A 72 5.38 -11.41 18.81
CA TYR A 72 4.14 -11.70 19.53
C TYR A 72 3.73 -13.17 19.47
N ASN A 73 4.42 -14.00 18.69
CA ASN A 73 4.09 -15.40 18.43
C ASN A 73 2.62 -15.58 17.98
N VAL A 74 2.15 -14.65 17.12
CA VAL A 74 0.78 -14.61 16.60
C VAL A 74 0.83 -14.44 15.09
N VAL A 75 0.04 -15.24 14.38
CA VAL A 75 -0.21 -15.07 12.94
C VAL A 75 -1.54 -14.33 12.79
N PRO A 76 -1.56 -13.08 12.31
CA PRO A 76 -2.82 -12.35 12.11
C PRO A 76 -3.63 -12.95 10.95
N GLU A 77 -4.96 -12.91 11.02
CA GLU A 77 -5.82 -13.37 9.92
C GLU A 77 -5.69 -12.46 8.69
N TYR A 78 -5.60 -11.15 8.91
CA TYR A 78 -5.49 -10.13 7.86
C TYR A 78 -4.32 -9.19 8.09
N ILE A 79 -3.74 -8.69 6.98
CA ILE A 79 -2.85 -7.53 7.01
C ILE A 79 -3.39 -6.46 6.05
N LEU A 80 -3.47 -5.22 6.55
CA LEU A 80 -4.01 -4.08 5.83
C LEU A 80 -2.90 -3.07 5.57
N ALA A 81 -2.75 -2.65 4.34
CA ALA A 81 -1.82 -1.59 3.99
C ALA A 81 -2.35 -0.77 2.81
N ASP A 82 -1.72 0.36 2.51
CA ASP A 82 -2.04 1.11 1.32
C ASP A 82 -1.34 0.55 0.06
N ASN A 83 -1.55 1.22 -1.05
CA ASN A 83 -0.97 0.82 -2.32
C ASN A 83 0.58 0.92 -2.34
N GLY A 84 1.20 1.69 -1.46
CA GLY A 84 2.65 1.80 -1.36
C GLY A 84 3.34 0.47 -1.05
N TYR A 85 2.66 -0.39 -0.28
CA TYR A 85 3.13 -1.73 0.08
C TYR A 85 2.83 -2.80 -0.98
N TYR A 86 2.13 -2.44 -2.06
CA TYR A 86 1.72 -3.43 -3.04
C TYR A 86 2.90 -3.91 -3.89
N GLY A 87 3.18 -5.21 -3.82
CA GLY A 87 4.05 -5.98 -4.69
C GLY A 87 3.53 -7.41 -4.77
N LEU A 88 3.60 -8.07 -5.94
CA LEU A 88 3.15 -9.46 -6.04
C LEU A 88 3.94 -10.39 -5.12
N ASP A 89 5.24 -10.20 -5.04
CA ASP A 89 6.16 -10.88 -4.12
C ASP A 89 5.73 -10.71 -2.66
N GLN A 90 5.31 -9.51 -2.28
CA GLN A 90 4.84 -9.20 -0.93
C GLN A 90 3.46 -9.82 -0.64
N ILE A 91 2.58 -9.85 -1.64
CA ILE A 91 1.27 -10.52 -1.55
C ILE A 91 1.45 -12.03 -1.41
N GLU A 92 2.32 -12.64 -2.23
CA GLU A 92 2.67 -14.06 -2.15
C GLU A 92 3.27 -14.41 -0.80
N TYR A 93 4.17 -13.56 -0.29
CA TYR A 93 4.76 -13.75 1.02
C TYR A 93 3.70 -13.79 2.11
N ALA A 94 2.77 -12.85 2.14
CA ALA A 94 1.69 -12.83 3.13
C ALA A 94 0.86 -14.13 3.09
N TYR A 95 0.47 -14.59 1.90
CA TYR A 95 -0.25 -15.86 1.75
C TYR A 95 0.57 -17.06 2.18
N SER A 96 1.88 -17.09 1.92
CA SER A 96 2.76 -18.19 2.36
C SER A 96 2.85 -18.29 3.89
N ARG A 97 2.62 -17.17 4.60
CA ARG A 97 2.54 -17.11 6.07
C ARG A 97 1.13 -17.35 6.62
N GLY A 98 0.16 -17.71 5.76
CA GLY A 98 -1.23 -17.93 6.14
C GLY A 98 -2.04 -16.65 6.40
N ILE A 99 -1.53 -15.48 5.95
CA ILE A 99 -2.14 -14.17 6.19
C ILE A 99 -2.83 -13.69 4.92
N ILE A 100 -4.02 -13.14 5.05
CA ILE A 100 -4.79 -12.58 3.94
C ILE A 100 -4.44 -11.09 3.77
N PRO A 101 -3.73 -10.68 2.69
CA PRO A 101 -3.42 -9.28 2.45
C PRO A 101 -4.62 -8.54 1.83
N ILE A 102 -5.11 -7.50 2.50
CA ILE A 102 -6.12 -6.59 1.98
C ILE A 102 -5.46 -5.26 1.62
N ILE A 103 -4.78 -5.27 0.48
CA ILE A 103 -3.94 -4.19 -0.02
C ILE A 103 -4.41 -3.86 -1.45
N PRO A 104 -4.77 -2.61 -1.77
CA PRO A 104 -5.17 -2.24 -3.13
C PRO A 104 -3.99 -2.27 -4.10
N ASP A 105 -4.21 -2.71 -5.33
CA ASP A 105 -3.30 -2.35 -6.41
C ASP A 105 -3.52 -0.89 -6.84
N ARG A 106 -2.70 -0.40 -7.77
CA ARG A 106 -2.80 0.98 -8.24
C ARG A 106 -4.19 1.36 -8.78
N ASN A 107 -4.84 0.45 -9.51
CA ASN A 107 -6.17 0.75 -10.09
C ASN A 107 -7.24 0.75 -9.00
N ASP A 108 -7.15 -0.13 -8.02
CA ASP A 108 -8.06 -0.16 -6.87
C ASP A 108 -7.89 1.09 -6.01
N ALA A 109 -6.65 1.52 -5.76
CA ALA A 109 -6.35 2.73 -4.98
C ALA A 109 -6.87 4.00 -5.66
N MET A 110 -6.64 4.17 -6.97
CA MET A 110 -7.16 5.30 -7.73
C MET A 110 -8.69 5.38 -7.63
N LYS A 111 -9.37 4.24 -7.74
CA LYS A 111 -10.83 4.17 -7.63
C LYS A 111 -11.32 4.49 -6.22
N SER A 112 -10.65 3.99 -5.19
CA SER A 112 -11.02 4.22 -3.78
C SER A 112 -10.83 5.67 -3.36
N ASN A 113 -9.79 6.33 -3.87
CA ASN A 113 -9.44 7.71 -3.53
C ASN A 113 -10.17 8.76 -4.39
N GLY A 114 -11.03 8.32 -5.32
CA GLY A 114 -11.70 9.24 -6.26
C GLY A 114 -10.73 9.93 -7.24
N THR A 115 -9.49 9.47 -7.33
CA THR A 115 -8.46 9.98 -8.25
C THR A 115 -8.45 9.19 -9.57
N ASN A 116 -9.63 8.84 -10.05
CA ASN A 116 -9.78 8.17 -11.33
C ASN A 116 -9.17 9.02 -12.45
N SER A 117 -8.65 8.34 -13.47
CA SER A 117 -8.22 9.05 -14.68
C SER A 117 -9.39 9.78 -15.33
N ASP A 118 -9.18 11.02 -15.79
CA ASP A 118 -10.16 11.78 -16.59
C ASP A 118 -10.50 11.06 -17.91
N ASN A 119 -9.64 10.14 -18.34
CA ASN A 119 -9.91 9.30 -19.49
C ASN A 119 -10.93 8.20 -19.11
N PRO A 120 -12.17 8.23 -19.61
CA PRO A 120 -13.20 7.25 -19.30
C PRO A 120 -12.84 5.83 -19.77
N HIS A 121 -11.89 5.70 -20.72
CA HIS A 121 -11.40 4.44 -21.24
C HIS A 121 -10.17 3.92 -20.49
N ALA A 122 -9.74 4.57 -19.41
CA ALA A 122 -8.65 4.06 -18.59
C ALA A 122 -9.04 2.75 -17.87
N LYS A 123 -8.05 1.87 -17.65
CA LYS A 123 -8.30 0.57 -17.01
C LYS A 123 -8.91 0.71 -15.60
N CYS A 124 -8.50 1.72 -14.83
CA CYS A 124 -9.05 1.99 -13.50
C CYS A 124 -10.54 2.35 -13.52
N ASN A 125 -11.05 2.85 -14.66
CA ASN A 125 -12.47 3.19 -14.84
C ASN A 125 -13.31 2.00 -15.35
N MET A 126 -12.67 0.86 -15.66
CA MET A 126 -13.36 -0.34 -16.13
C MET A 126 -13.62 -1.28 -14.94
N PRO A 127 -14.88 -1.56 -14.57
CA PRO A 127 -15.20 -2.55 -13.56
C PRO A 127 -14.60 -3.90 -13.92
N PHE A 128 -13.95 -4.55 -12.95
CA PHE A 128 -13.40 -5.88 -13.06
C PHE A 128 -14.18 -6.87 -12.20
N ASP A 129 -14.59 -7.98 -12.77
CA ASP A 129 -15.17 -9.13 -12.08
C ASP A 129 -14.07 -10.19 -11.90
N PRO A 130 -13.55 -10.38 -10.68
CA PRO A 130 -12.45 -11.32 -10.42
C PRO A 130 -12.90 -12.79 -10.43
N ILE A 131 -14.21 -13.06 -10.37
CA ILE A 131 -14.76 -14.42 -10.42
C ILE A 131 -14.90 -14.87 -11.88
N LYS A 132 -15.47 -14.00 -12.72
CA LYS A 132 -15.65 -14.28 -14.14
C LYS A 132 -14.41 -13.98 -14.98
N LEU A 133 -13.40 -13.35 -14.39
CA LEU A 133 -12.19 -12.85 -15.06
C LEU A 133 -12.56 -12.01 -16.29
N GLU A 134 -13.34 -10.95 -16.08
CA GLU A 134 -13.77 -10.06 -17.16
C GLU A 134 -13.78 -8.58 -16.73
N PHE A 135 -13.42 -7.70 -17.66
CA PHE A 135 -13.63 -6.25 -17.51
C PHE A 135 -14.91 -5.83 -18.25
N THR A 136 -15.56 -4.78 -17.73
CA THR A 136 -16.66 -4.13 -18.45
C THR A 136 -16.18 -2.78 -18.95
N CYS A 137 -16.24 -2.54 -20.28
CA CYS A 137 -15.84 -1.25 -20.85
C CYS A 137 -16.98 -0.22 -20.80
N LEU A 138 -16.70 1.03 -21.20
CA LEU A 138 -17.69 2.12 -21.23
C LEU A 138 -18.91 1.78 -22.11
N ASN A 139 -18.70 1.06 -23.21
CA ASN A 139 -19.78 0.57 -24.07
C ASN A 139 -20.51 -0.67 -23.54
N LYS A 140 -20.34 -0.99 -22.24
CA LYS A 140 -20.93 -2.16 -21.54
C LYS A 140 -20.51 -3.52 -22.10
N GLU A 141 -19.55 -3.56 -23.02
CA GLU A 141 -19.00 -4.81 -23.55
C GLU A 141 -18.05 -5.48 -22.55
N LYS A 142 -18.04 -6.82 -22.60
CA LYS A 142 -17.18 -7.64 -21.72
C LYS A 142 -15.86 -7.97 -22.42
N LEU A 143 -14.75 -7.52 -21.83
CA LEU A 143 -13.42 -7.97 -22.22
C LEU A 143 -13.11 -9.24 -21.43
N LYS A 144 -13.08 -10.37 -22.12
CA LYS A 144 -12.81 -11.69 -21.54
C LYS A 144 -11.37 -12.08 -21.76
N VAL A 145 -10.90 -13.06 -21.00
CA VAL A 145 -9.58 -13.65 -21.20
C VAL A 145 -9.47 -14.21 -22.63
N ASN A 146 -8.44 -13.77 -23.33
CA ASN A 146 -8.11 -14.17 -24.70
C ASN A 146 -6.63 -14.57 -24.80
N GLY A 147 -6.19 -15.44 -23.91
CA GLY A 147 -4.86 -16.03 -23.88
C GLY A 147 -3.95 -15.48 -22.78
N ILE A 148 -2.81 -16.14 -22.69
CA ILE A 148 -1.69 -15.78 -21.82
C ILE A 148 -0.57 -15.28 -22.73
N VAL A 149 0.09 -14.21 -22.35
CA VAL A 149 1.20 -13.62 -23.10
C VAL A 149 2.34 -13.29 -22.16
N GLU A 150 3.56 -13.41 -22.63
CA GLU A 150 4.71 -12.86 -21.95
C GLU A 150 4.86 -11.38 -22.31
N LYS A 151 4.94 -10.54 -21.31
CA LYS A 151 5.13 -9.11 -21.47
C LYS A 151 5.94 -8.54 -20.31
N ASP A 152 7.02 -7.83 -20.66
CA ASP A 152 7.94 -7.24 -19.69
C ASP A 152 8.60 -8.30 -18.77
N GLY A 153 8.86 -9.53 -19.30
CA GLY A 153 9.44 -10.65 -18.55
C GLY A 153 8.45 -11.38 -17.63
N GLU A 154 7.15 -11.06 -17.70
CA GLU A 154 6.12 -11.66 -16.86
C GLU A 154 5.01 -12.28 -17.69
N LEU A 155 4.44 -13.39 -17.22
CA LEU A 155 3.23 -13.96 -17.80
C LEU A 155 2.01 -13.13 -17.39
N LYS A 156 1.21 -12.72 -18.38
CA LYS A 156 0.02 -11.90 -18.17
C LYS A 156 -1.20 -12.49 -18.87
N LEU A 157 -2.34 -12.45 -18.19
CA LEU A 157 -3.62 -12.68 -18.85
C LEU A 157 -3.96 -11.50 -19.74
N ARG A 158 -4.30 -11.79 -20.98
CA ARG A 158 -4.75 -10.85 -21.98
C ARG A 158 -6.27 -10.81 -22.02
N PHE A 159 -6.87 -9.63 -21.92
CA PHE A 159 -8.31 -9.42 -22.01
C PHE A 159 -8.67 -8.60 -23.23
N GLN A 160 -9.67 -9.03 -23.97
CA GLN A 160 -10.18 -8.28 -25.12
C GLN A 160 -11.64 -8.63 -25.41
N THR A 161 -12.30 -7.82 -26.27
CA THR A 161 -13.62 -8.09 -26.84
C THR A 161 -13.59 -7.94 -28.36
N HIS A 162 -14.41 -8.74 -29.07
CA HIS A 162 -14.56 -8.66 -30.51
C HIS A 162 -15.45 -7.49 -30.97
N ALA A 163 -16.14 -6.80 -30.05
CA ALA A 163 -17.02 -5.68 -30.36
C ALA A 163 -16.26 -4.38 -30.73
N CYS A 164 -14.95 -4.28 -30.44
CA CYS A 164 -14.18 -3.05 -30.66
C CYS A 164 -14.18 -2.50 -32.09
N PRO A 165 -14.14 -3.29 -33.17
CA PRO A 165 -14.11 -2.75 -34.54
C PRO A 165 -15.29 -1.86 -34.87
N ASN A 166 -16.48 -2.18 -34.34
CA ASN A 166 -17.74 -1.48 -34.60
C ASN A 166 -18.15 -0.56 -33.42
N CYS A 167 -17.26 -0.35 -32.46
CA CYS A 167 -17.57 0.44 -31.27
C CYS A 167 -17.53 1.94 -31.57
N PRO A 168 -18.54 2.75 -31.13
CA PRO A 168 -18.54 4.20 -31.34
C PRO A 168 -17.34 4.91 -30.70
N TYR A 169 -16.80 4.35 -29.61
CA TYR A 169 -15.65 4.90 -28.90
C TYR A 169 -14.28 4.37 -29.37
N LYS A 170 -14.23 3.64 -30.50
CA LYS A 170 -12.99 3.00 -30.98
C LYS A 170 -11.83 3.97 -31.12
N LYS A 171 -12.07 5.13 -31.72
CA LYS A 171 -11.04 6.15 -31.99
C LYS A 171 -10.38 6.65 -30.71
N GLU A 172 -11.14 6.81 -29.64
CA GLU A 172 -10.66 7.31 -28.34
C GLU A 172 -10.05 6.16 -27.48
N CYS A 173 -10.72 5.00 -27.48
CA CYS A 173 -10.38 3.87 -26.62
C CYS A 173 -9.26 3.00 -27.16
N ALA A 174 -9.39 2.48 -28.39
CA ALA A 174 -8.41 1.57 -29.00
C ALA A 174 -7.42 2.30 -29.94
N LYS A 175 -7.73 3.57 -30.28
CA LYS A 175 -6.90 4.39 -31.19
C LYS A 175 -6.67 3.66 -32.52
N ASN A 176 -5.40 3.46 -32.88
CA ASN A 176 -4.98 2.79 -34.10
C ASN A 176 -5.05 1.26 -34.02
N ASN A 177 -5.32 0.69 -32.85
CA ASN A 177 -5.39 -0.76 -32.70
C ASN A 177 -6.76 -1.31 -33.11
N LYS A 178 -6.79 -2.55 -33.59
CA LYS A 178 -8.05 -3.26 -33.92
C LYS A 178 -8.92 -3.45 -32.67
N TYR A 179 -8.29 -3.73 -31.53
CA TYR A 179 -8.96 -4.03 -30.26
C TYR A 179 -8.33 -3.25 -29.10
N ARG A 180 -9.13 -2.91 -28.10
CA ARG A 180 -8.65 -2.56 -26.77
C ARG A 180 -8.20 -3.82 -26.07
N VAL A 181 -6.95 -3.83 -25.60
CA VAL A 181 -6.37 -4.95 -24.85
C VAL A 181 -6.00 -4.46 -23.46
N LEU A 182 -6.34 -5.26 -22.44
CA LEU A 182 -5.94 -5.08 -21.07
C LEU A 182 -5.11 -6.27 -20.62
N TYR A 183 -4.27 -6.08 -19.63
CA TYR A 183 -3.41 -7.11 -19.06
C TYR A 183 -3.52 -7.13 -17.56
N GLU A 184 -3.55 -8.35 -16.97
CA GLU A 184 -3.37 -8.60 -15.55
C GLU A 184 -2.30 -9.68 -15.36
N PRO A 185 -1.59 -9.68 -14.22
CA PRO A 185 -0.62 -10.74 -13.93
C PRO A 185 -1.28 -12.12 -14.00
N PHE A 186 -0.61 -13.08 -14.60
CA PHE A 186 -1.01 -14.50 -14.54
C PHE A 186 -0.51 -15.09 -13.21
N ASN A 187 -1.22 -14.75 -12.12
CA ASN A 187 -0.82 -15.09 -10.77
C ASN A 187 -2.07 -15.37 -9.92
N PRO A 188 -2.19 -16.57 -9.30
CA PRO A 188 -3.38 -16.93 -8.53
C PRO A 188 -3.59 -16.03 -7.31
N PHE A 189 -2.51 -15.61 -6.63
CA PHE A 189 -2.60 -14.75 -5.45
C PHE A 189 -3.08 -13.35 -5.80
N PHE A 190 -2.74 -12.84 -7.01
CA PHE A 190 -3.29 -11.60 -7.52
C PHE A 190 -4.83 -11.64 -7.57
N PHE A 191 -5.39 -12.70 -8.17
CA PHE A 191 -6.84 -12.83 -8.32
C PHE A 191 -7.55 -13.11 -7.01
N GLU A 192 -6.96 -13.93 -6.12
CA GLU A 192 -7.53 -14.19 -4.80
C GLU A 192 -7.57 -12.90 -3.96
N ARG A 193 -6.47 -12.16 -3.88
CA ARG A 193 -6.44 -10.85 -3.24
C ARG A 193 -7.49 -9.90 -3.84
N LYS A 194 -7.58 -9.85 -5.19
CA LYS A 194 -8.54 -8.99 -5.90
C LYS A 194 -9.98 -9.32 -5.55
N LYS A 195 -10.30 -10.62 -5.51
CA LYS A 195 -11.63 -11.12 -5.12
C LYS A 195 -11.98 -10.74 -3.68
N ILE A 196 -11.04 -10.90 -2.75
CA ILE A 196 -11.24 -10.52 -1.35
C ILE A 196 -11.40 -9.02 -1.22
N PHE A 197 -10.48 -8.22 -1.79
CA PHE A 197 -10.49 -6.76 -1.72
C PHE A 197 -11.79 -6.15 -2.29
N LEU A 198 -12.29 -6.67 -3.40
CA LEU A 198 -13.52 -6.17 -4.03
C LEU A 198 -14.80 -6.66 -3.37
N SER A 199 -14.73 -7.66 -2.48
CA SER A 199 -15.89 -8.17 -1.73
C SER A 199 -16.42 -7.13 -0.72
N LYS A 200 -17.69 -7.30 -0.29
CA LYS A 200 -18.27 -6.44 0.76
C LYS A 200 -17.46 -6.54 2.06
N LYS A 201 -17.14 -7.79 2.48
CA LYS A 201 -16.33 -8.05 3.70
C LYS A 201 -14.94 -7.40 3.60
N GLY A 202 -14.25 -7.56 2.47
CA GLY A 202 -12.92 -6.96 2.27
C GLY A 202 -12.94 -5.44 2.35
N LYS A 203 -13.95 -4.79 1.77
CA LYS A 203 -14.12 -3.33 1.85
C LYS A 203 -14.40 -2.85 3.28
N GLU A 204 -15.20 -3.59 4.04
CA GLU A 204 -15.49 -3.28 5.44
C GLU A 204 -14.22 -3.41 6.30
N ILE A 205 -13.45 -4.48 6.13
CA ILE A 205 -12.19 -4.68 6.84
C ILE A 205 -11.18 -3.59 6.43
N TYR A 206 -11.08 -3.24 5.15
CA TYR A 206 -10.12 -2.23 4.68
C TYR A 206 -10.36 -0.83 5.28
N LYS A 207 -11.61 -0.50 5.65
CA LYS A 207 -11.92 0.77 6.33
C LYS A 207 -11.22 0.91 7.69
N LEU A 208 -10.92 -0.21 8.37
CA LEU A 208 -10.19 -0.19 9.65
C LEU A 208 -8.80 0.46 9.51
N ARG A 209 -8.18 0.38 8.32
CA ARG A 209 -6.90 1.06 8.04
C ARG A 209 -6.99 2.57 8.26
N ALA A 210 -8.02 3.21 7.70
CA ALA A 210 -8.20 4.66 7.85
C ALA A 210 -8.43 5.04 9.32
N ILE A 211 -9.20 4.24 10.05
CA ILE A 211 -9.53 4.50 11.46
C ILE A 211 -8.29 4.39 12.35
N HIS A 212 -7.50 3.33 12.19
CA HIS A 212 -6.45 3.01 13.15
C HIS A 212 -5.05 3.48 12.70
N SER A 213 -4.71 3.31 11.42
CA SER A 213 -3.37 3.71 10.94
C SER A 213 -3.28 5.22 10.69
N GLU A 214 -4.21 5.79 9.92
CA GLU A 214 -4.20 7.24 9.65
C GLU A 214 -4.52 8.05 10.90
N GLY A 215 -5.44 7.56 11.73
CA GLY A 215 -5.77 8.18 13.00
C GLY A 215 -4.57 8.26 13.96
N ALA A 216 -3.76 7.20 14.08
CA ALA A 216 -2.57 7.22 14.92
C ALA A 216 -1.54 8.25 14.45
N PHE A 217 -1.29 8.36 13.13
CA PHE A 217 -0.39 9.38 12.58
C PHE A 217 -0.89 10.82 12.77
N SER A 218 -2.21 11.03 12.59
CA SER A 218 -2.82 12.34 12.83
C SER A 218 -2.68 12.75 14.29
N GLU A 219 -2.93 11.82 15.21
CA GLU A 219 -2.84 12.04 16.64
C GLU A 219 -1.41 12.37 17.09
N ILE A 220 -0.38 11.69 16.56
CA ILE A 220 1.03 12.03 16.83
C ILE A 220 1.34 13.46 16.36
N LYS A 221 0.89 13.84 15.18
CA LYS A 221 1.20 15.15 14.59
C LYS A 221 0.42 16.30 15.25
N GLU A 222 -0.88 16.10 15.48
CA GLU A 222 -1.77 17.17 15.90
C GLU A 222 -1.83 17.34 17.41
N ILE A 223 -1.82 16.23 18.17
CA ILE A 223 -1.98 16.29 19.64
C ILE A 223 -0.64 16.34 20.33
N GLN A 224 0.38 15.65 19.81
CA GLN A 224 1.71 15.63 20.42
C GLN A 224 2.66 16.65 19.78
N GLU A 225 2.20 17.40 18.78
CA GLU A 225 3.00 18.42 18.08
C GLU A 225 4.33 17.87 17.52
N PHE A 226 4.40 16.55 17.29
CA PHE A 226 5.58 15.90 16.74
C PHE A 226 5.63 16.11 15.22
N ILE A 227 6.07 17.30 14.82
CA ILE A 227 6.18 17.66 13.39
C ILE A 227 7.52 17.21 12.81
N GLN A 228 8.57 17.28 13.64
CA GLN A 228 9.93 16.96 13.24
C GLN A 228 10.75 16.51 14.45
N SER A 229 11.54 15.43 14.33
CA SER A 229 12.49 15.05 15.35
C SER A 229 13.53 16.16 15.55
N LYS A 230 13.83 16.46 16.80
CA LYS A 230 14.92 17.41 17.20
C LYS A 230 16.26 16.70 17.30
N ARG A 231 16.28 15.36 17.16
CA ARG A 231 17.48 14.54 17.24
C ARG A 231 18.02 14.20 15.86
N ILE A 232 19.30 13.88 15.81
CA ILE A 232 20.06 13.50 14.63
C ILE A 232 20.54 12.07 14.81
N GLY A 233 20.45 11.28 13.73
CA GLY A 233 20.80 9.86 13.73
C GLY A 233 19.60 8.95 13.95
N ARG A 234 19.54 7.88 13.14
CA ARG A 234 18.41 6.95 13.05
C ARG A 234 17.96 6.41 14.39
N GLU A 235 18.90 5.88 15.19
CA GLU A 235 18.60 5.28 16.49
C GLU A 235 17.92 6.26 17.44
N LYS A 236 18.42 7.49 17.53
CA LYS A 236 17.85 8.51 18.42
C LYS A 236 16.48 8.95 17.96
N VAL A 237 16.28 9.11 16.65
CA VAL A 237 14.96 9.45 16.08
C VAL A 237 13.96 8.33 16.30
N GLU A 238 14.38 7.06 16.15
CA GLU A 238 13.55 5.89 16.41
C GLU A 238 13.11 5.80 17.87
N ILE A 239 14.01 6.09 18.81
CA ILE A 239 13.67 6.17 20.25
C ILE A 239 12.58 7.23 20.50
N ASP A 240 12.70 8.42 19.93
CA ASP A 240 11.68 9.47 20.08
C ASP A 240 10.32 8.96 19.57
N LEU A 241 10.28 8.35 18.41
CA LEU A 241 9.06 7.81 17.81
C LEU A 241 8.45 6.68 18.65
N ILE A 242 9.28 5.81 19.23
CA ILE A 242 8.82 4.75 20.15
C ILE A 242 8.21 5.36 21.41
N LEU A 243 8.80 6.41 21.99
CA LEU A 243 8.26 7.08 23.15
C LEU A 243 6.90 7.71 22.84
N GLU A 244 6.73 8.35 21.67
CA GLU A 244 5.44 8.87 21.22
C GLU A 244 4.39 7.75 21.05
N ALA A 245 4.78 6.61 20.51
CA ALA A 245 3.90 5.44 20.38
C ALA A 245 3.46 4.91 21.76
N ILE A 246 4.36 4.87 22.74
CA ILE A 246 4.06 4.47 24.12
C ILE A 246 3.02 5.41 24.74
N VAL A 247 3.21 6.73 24.60
CA VAL A 247 2.28 7.74 25.12
C VAL A 247 0.88 7.55 24.49
N LEU A 248 0.82 7.34 23.17
CA LEU A 248 -0.45 7.06 22.49
C LEU A 248 -1.11 5.78 22.99
N ASN A 249 -0.34 4.71 23.12
CA ASN A 249 -0.85 3.44 23.61
C ASN A 249 -1.40 3.57 25.04
N ILE A 250 -0.72 4.28 25.94
CA ILE A 250 -1.20 4.55 27.30
C ILE A 250 -2.53 5.31 27.25
N LYS A 251 -2.65 6.36 26.42
CA LYS A 251 -3.91 7.11 26.25
C LYS A 251 -5.05 6.20 25.76
N LYS A 252 -4.78 5.35 24.77
CA LYS A 252 -5.78 4.40 24.22
C LYS A 252 -6.20 3.37 25.24
N ILE A 253 -5.26 2.78 25.98
CA ILE A 253 -5.54 1.82 27.05
C ILE A 253 -6.39 2.47 28.13
N ARG A 254 -6.03 3.68 28.59
CA ARG A 254 -6.83 4.44 29.58
C ARG A 254 -8.27 4.64 29.10
N ASN A 255 -8.44 5.09 27.85
CA ASN A 255 -9.78 5.33 27.29
C ASN A 255 -10.58 4.03 27.16
N HIS A 256 -9.93 2.92 26.84
CA HIS A 256 -10.55 1.61 26.71
C HIS A 256 -11.00 1.03 28.08
N LEU A 257 -10.25 1.32 29.12
CA LEU A 257 -10.54 0.90 30.49
C LEU A 257 -11.51 1.84 31.21
N ASN A 258 -11.94 2.95 30.59
CA ASN A 258 -12.75 4.01 31.23
C ASN A 258 -12.15 4.52 32.55
N VAL A 259 -10.84 4.49 32.69
CA VAL A 259 -10.14 4.95 33.89
C VAL A 259 -9.99 6.47 33.85
N THR A 260 -10.71 7.16 34.72
CA THR A 260 -10.49 8.58 34.98
C THR A 260 -9.30 8.68 35.94
N LEU A 261 -8.20 9.29 35.48
CA LEU A 261 -7.13 9.65 36.42
C LEU A 261 -7.63 10.84 37.25
N ILE A 262 -7.70 10.64 38.53
CA ILE A 262 -8.00 11.68 39.53
C ILE A 262 -6.77 12.58 39.70
#